data_f59b808d59d28bc3b001f28d7265241d
#
_entry.id   f59b808d59d28bc3b001f28d7265241d
#
_cell.length_a   1.000
_cell.length_b   1.000
_cell.length_c   1.000
_cell.angle_alpha   90.00
_cell.angle_beta   90.00
_cell.angle_gamma   90.00
#
_symmetry.space_group_name_H-M   'P 1'
#
loop_
_entity.id
_entity.type
_entity.pdbx_description
1 polymer ?
#
loop_
_entity_poly.entity_id
_entity_poly.type
_entity_poly.pdbx_seq_one_letter_code
_entity_poly.pdbx_strand_id
1 'polypeptide(L)'
;MAAVSKYLTAKNSSIAGGVLLVLYILKQRRRGKSSGKKGGSELVLRNDDKAAKKDRAAVDYVFFLRISKIIRIMVPRWFCKEIALVNNFLKLGLNELKLRFRVRLTKHLYDEYLKGYTYYKMGNLDNRIANADQLLTQDVERFCNSVVDLYSNLSKPLLDIGLYIFKLTSAIGAQGPASMMAYLLVSGLFLTRLRRPIGKMTVTEQRYEGEYRYVNSRLITNSEEIAFYNGNMREKQTIHSTFKKLVDHLHKFIFFRFSMGFVDSLIAKYIATVVGYLVVSRPFLNLADPRHMNSSQPELLEDYYQSGRMLLRMSQALGRIVLAGREMTRLSGFTMRITELMKVLKELNSGKYERTMVSHQDKESEAVERVPLVPGGGQIINVDHIIKFEHTPLATPNGDILIKDLTFEVRSGTNVLVCGPNGCGKSSLFRVLGELWPLFGGQLTKPERGKLFYVPQRPYMTLGTLRDQVIYPDTYEEQKRKGISDQVLKEYLDNVQLGHILDREGTWDTVQDWMDVLSGGEKQRMAMARLFYHKPQFAILDECTSAVSVDVEDFIYSHCRTVGISLFTVSHRKSLWKHHEYYLHMDGRGNYDFKPITEETIEFGS
;
A
#
# COMPACT_ATOMS: atom_id res chain seq x y z
N MET A 1 32.37 47.50 8.84
CA MET A 1 32.93 46.31 8.17
C MET A 1 33.56 45.30 9.13
N ALA A 2 34.15 45.66 10.27
CA ALA A 2 34.72 44.71 11.25
C ALA A 2 33.71 43.80 11.96
N ALA A 3 32.46 44.23 12.13
CA ALA A 3 31.41 43.42 12.79
C ALA A 3 30.89 42.27 11.89
N VAL A 4 30.92 42.43 10.58
CA VAL A 4 30.46 41.43 9.61
C VAL A 4 31.48 40.29 9.45
N SER A 5 32.77 40.60 9.57
CA SER A 5 33.88 39.63 9.54
C SER A 5 33.85 38.65 10.73
N LYS A 6 33.51 39.14 11.93
CA LYS A 6 33.35 38.28 13.12
C LYS A 6 32.13 37.35 13.05
N TYR A 7 31.04 37.75 12.35
CA TYR A 7 29.88 36.92 12.14
C TYR A 7 30.11 35.78 11.14
N LEU A 8 30.95 36.03 10.12
CA LEU A 8 31.29 35.02 9.11
C LEU A 8 32.16 33.87 9.69
N THR A 9 33.08 34.18 10.64
CA THR A 9 33.92 33.16 11.28
C THR A 9 33.15 32.25 12.26
N ALA A 10 32.17 32.79 12.99
CA ALA A 10 31.32 32.00 13.88
C ALA A 10 30.37 31.05 13.09
N LYS A 11 29.92 31.48 11.90
CA LYS A 11 29.08 30.67 11.03
C LYS A 11 29.83 29.48 10.41
N ASN A 12 31.12 29.66 10.12
CA ASN A 12 31.96 28.61 9.57
C ASN A 12 32.33 27.52 10.61
N SER A 13 32.44 27.86 11.90
CA SER A 13 32.74 26.89 12.94
C SER A 13 31.53 25.99 13.26
N SER A 14 30.30 26.51 13.21
CA SER A 14 29.08 25.68 13.40
C SER A 14 28.78 24.78 12.21
N ILE A 15 29.10 25.23 10.98
CA ILE A 15 29.03 24.40 9.77
C ILE A 15 30.11 23.31 9.81
N ALA A 16 31.33 23.64 10.26
CA ALA A 16 32.41 22.67 10.41
C ALA A 16 32.10 21.62 11.46
N GLY A 17 31.46 21.99 12.59
CA GLY A 17 30.97 21.06 13.60
C GLY A 17 29.91 20.11 13.07
N GLY A 18 28.96 20.61 12.31
CA GLY A 18 27.94 19.81 11.65
C GLY A 18 28.52 18.85 10.61
N VAL A 19 29.46 19.31 9.80
CA VAL A 19 30.16 18.49 8.80
C VAL A 19 31.02 17.42 9.45
N LEU A 20 31.72 17.74 10.54
CA LEU A 20 32.51 16.76 11.31
C LEU A 20 31.65 15.69 11.95
N LEU A 21 30.47 16.04 12.43
CA LEU A 21 29.51 15.08 13.01
C LEU A 21 28.95 14.14 11.94
N VAL A 22 28.65 14.66 10.76
CA VAL A 22 28.23 13.86 9.61
C VAL A 22 29.37 12.96 9.11
N LEU A 23 30.60 13.47 9.04
CA LEU A 23 31.79 12.69 8.66
C LEU A 23 32.12 11.61 9.71
N TYR A 24 31.93 11.88 11.00
CA TYR A 24 32.09 10.88 12.07
C TYR A 24 31.08 9.76 11.94
N ILE A 25 29.83 10.08 11.68
CA ILE A 25 28.75 9.09 11.43
C ILE A 25 29.03 8.26 10.18
N LEU A 26 29.54 8.90 9.11
CA LEU A 26 29.93 8.22 7.88
C LEU A 26 31.17 7.33 8.07
N LYS A 27 32.11 7.71 8.92
CA LYS A 27 33.31 6.92 9.26
C LYS A 27 32.96 5.68 10.11
N GLN A 28 32.03 5.80 11.05
CA GLN A 28 31.49 4.62 11.76
C GLN A 28 30.79 3.64 10.83
N ARG A 29 30.09 4.14 9.81
CA ARG A 29 29.41 3.33 8.79
C ARG A 29 30.37 2.54 7.89
N ARG A 30 31.60 3.06 7.65
CA ARG A 30 32.65 2.35 6.91
C ARG A 30 33.35 1.23 7.71
N ARG A 31 33.43 1.36 9.03
CA ARG A 31 34.04 0.34 9.93
C ARG A 31 33.17 -0.89 10.15
N GLY A 32 31.84 -0.82 9.90
CA GLY A 32 30.91 -1.95 10.04
C GLY A 32 30.83 -2.87 8.80
N LYS A 33 31.60 -2.63 7.75
CA LYS A 33 31.51 -3.39 6.48
C LYS A 33 32.71 -4.29 6.16
N SER A 34 33.45 -4.72 7.15
CA SER A 34 34.53 -5.68 6.95
C SER A 34 34.39 -6.83 7.93
N SER A 35 33.64 -7.85 7.57
CA SER A 35 33.92 -9.26 7.87
C SER A 35 32.76 -10.17 7.44
N GLY A 36 33.08 -11.16 6.61
CA GLY A 36 32.42 -12.46 6.63
C GLY A 36 31.47 -12.81 5.48
N LYS A 37 32.01 -13.06 4.28
CA LYS A 37 31.43 -14.06 3.37
C LYS A 37 31.56 -15.45 4.01
N LYS A 38 30.46 -16.17 4.14
CA LYS A 38 30.43 -17.63 3.84
C LYS A 38 28.97 -18.08 3.72
N GLY A 39 28.74 -18.89 2.69
CA GLY A 39 27.46 -19.41 2.31
C GLY A 39 26.98 -20.54 3.21
N GLY A 40 25.73 -20.84 3.06
CA GLY A 40 25.04 -21.94 3.71
C GLY A 40 23.55 -21.71 3.62
N SER A 41 22.94 -22.39 2.66
CA SER A 41 21.50 -22.57 2.57
C SER A 41 21.06 -23.38 3.78
N GLU A 42 20.43 -22.74 4.73
CA GLU A 42 19.68 -23.42 5.78
C GLU A 42 18.33 -22.73 5.94
N LEU A 43 17.28 -23.50 5.67
CA LEU A 43 15.90 -23.21 6.05
C LEU A 43 15.84 -23.23 7.58
N VAL A 44 16.07 -22.08 8.21
CA VAL A 44 15.90 -21.91 9.64
C VAL A 44 14.44 -21.54 9.88
N LEU A 45 13.71 -22.47 10.48
CA LEU A 45 12.50 -22.18 11.23
C LEU A 45 12.79 -21.08 12.23
N ARG A 46 12.33 -19.88 11.94
CA ARG A 46 12.65 -18.67 12.72
C ARG A 46 11.63 -18.56 13.84
N ASN A 47 12.11 -18.65 15.07
CA ASN A 47 11.37 -18.30 16.27
C ASN A 47 10.68 -16.93 16.11
N ASP A 48 9.37 -16.94 16.04
CA ASP A 48 8.52 -15.76 15.82
C ASP A 48 8.66 -14.67 16.88
N ASP A 49 9.17 -15.03 18.07
CA ASP A 49 9.38 -14.08 19.17
C ASP A 49 10.53 -13.09 18.96
N LYS A 50 11.49 -13.37 18.07
CA LYS A 50 12.58 -12.45 17.75
C LYS A 50 12.25 -11.49 16.61
N ALA A 51 11.38 -11.88 15.71
CA ALA A 51 10.90 -11.02 14.61
C ALA A 51 9.96 -9.92 15.13
N ALA A 52 9.09 -10.22 16.10
CA ALA A 52 8.18 -9.25 16.73
C ALA A 52 8.91 -8.14 17.51
N LYS A 53 10.15 -8.37 17.96
CA LYS A 53 10.98 -7.34 18.61
C LYS A 53 11.59 -6.31 17.66
N LYS A 54 11.67 -6.62 16.36
CA LYS A 54 12.36 -5.79 15.34
C LYS A 54 11.48 -4.73 14.69
N ASP A 55 10.15 -4.85 14.78
CA ASP A 55 9.19 -3.97 14.14
C ASP A 55 8.37 -3.11 15.14
N ARG A 56 9.05 -2.55 16.15
CA ARG A 56 8.39 -1.61 17.05
C ARG A 56 8.32 -0.22 16.43
N ALA A 57 7.13 0.36 16.39
CA ALA A 57 6.93 1.76 16.04
C ALA A 57 7.46 2.63 17.19
N ALA A 58 8.75 2.89 17.19
CA ALA A 58 9.45 3.75 18.14
C ALA A 58 10.34 4.75 17.40
N VAL A 59 10.61 5.90 18.02
CA VAL A 59 11.58 6.87 17.49
C VAL A 59 12.98 6.38 17.85
N ASP A 60 13.53 5.55 16.99
CA ASP A 60 14.88 4.99 17.11
C ASP A 60 15.67 5.23 15.81
N TYR A 61 16.91 4.72 15.77
CA TYR A 61 17.73 4.83 14.56
C TYR A 61 17.06 4.21 13.32
N VAL A 62 16.30 3.11 13.50
CA VAL A 62 15.57 2.44 12.42
C VAL A 62 14.44 3.34 11.88
N PHE A 63 13.75 4.07 12.76
CA PHE A 63 12.77 5.08 12.37
C PHE A 63 13.39 6.14 11.46
N PHE A 64 14.55 6.71 11.85
CA PHE A 64 15.22 7.74 11.04
C PHE A 64 15.68 7.20 9.69
N LEU A 65 16.11 5.95 9.61
CA LEU A 65 16.44 5.31 8.33
C LEU A 65 15.20 5.10 7.45
N ARG A 66 14.10 4.66 8.06
CA ARG A 66 12.84 4.41 7.35
C ARG A 66 12.26 5.71 6.80
N ILE A 67 12.15 6.74 7.65
CA ILE A 67 11.62 8.04 7.24
C ILE A 67 12.50 8.71 6.19
N SER A 68 13.83 8.64 6.34
CA SER A 68 14.78 9.17 5.35
C SER A 68 14.60 8.52 3.97
N LYS A 69 14.28 7.22 3.93
CA LYS A 69 14.03 6.50 2.69
C LYS A 69 12.74 6.95 2.00
N ILE A 70 11.69 7.19 2.77
CA ILE A 70 10.41 7.70 2.25
C ILE A 70 10.58 9.17 1.81
N ILE A 71 11.25 10.00 2.61
CA ILE A 71 11.50 11.41 2.28
C ILE A 71 12.31 11.55 0.97
N ARG A 72 13.24 10.64 0.67
CA ARG A 72 13.97 10.65 -0.61
C ARG A 72 13.07 10.46 -1.83
N ILE A 73 11.96 9.76 -1.67
CA ILE A 73 10.96 9.60 -2.74
C ILE A 73 10.19 10.90 -2.93
N MET A 74 9.82 11.53 -1.82
CA MET A 74 9.05 12.77 -1.82
C MET A 74 9.89 13.98 -2.27
N VAL A 75 11.19 14.03 -1.91
CA VAL A 75 12.11 15.13 -2.19
C VAL A 75 13.29 14.62 -3.02
N PRO A 76 13.28 14.80 -4.34
CA PRO A 76 14.35 14.33 -5.23
C PRO A 76 15.70 15.02 -5.01
N ARG A 77 15.71 16.24 -4.48
CA ARG A 77 16.92 17.02 -4.15
C ARG A 77 16.82 17.58 -2.74
N TRP A 78 17.80 17.27 -1.88
CA TRP A 78 17.87 17.67 -0.47
C TRP A 78 17.90 19.20 -0.24
N PHE A 79 18.16 19.97 -1.28
CA PHE A 79 18.17 21.44 -1.25
C PHE A 79 17.28 21.98 -2.37
N CYS A 80 15.96 21.91 -2.18
CA CYS A 80 15.06 22.67 -3.03
C CYS A 80 14.98 24.10 -2.53
N LYS A 81 15.17 25.08 -3.42
CA LYS A 81 15.02 26.52 -3.15
C LYS A 81 13.64 26.87 -2.56
N GLU A 82 12.69 25.96 -2.69
CA GLU A 82 11.31 26.09 -2.20
C GLU A 82 11.17 25.98 -0.66
N ILE A 83 12.19 25.46 0.04
CA ILE A 83 12.20 25.36 1.51
C ILE A 83 12.63 26.67 2.18
N ALA A 84 13.27 27.58 1.43
CA ALA A 84 13.93 28.80 1.95
C ALA A 84 13.07 30.07 1.94
N LEU A 85 11.79 30.01 1.56
CA LEU A 85 10.93 31.19 1.48
C LEU A 85 10.12 31.47 2.77
N VAL A 86 10.61 32.42 3.43
CA VAL A 86 10.23 33.50 4.33
C VAL A 86 8.78 33.53 4.88
N ASN A 87 8.74 33.77 6.17
CA ASN A 87 7.68 33.88 7.18
C ASN A 87 6.24 34.32 6.76
N ASN A 88 6.04 35.12 5.75
CA ASN A 88 4.70 35.62 5.39
C ASN A 88 3.92 34.66 4.45
N PHE A 89 4.62 33.79 3.73
CA PHE A 89 4.03 32.75 2.88
C PHE A 89 4.14 31.37 3.49
N LEU A 90 4.55 31.26 4.75
CA LEU A 90 4.85 29.98 5.39
C LEU A 90 3.67 29.00 5.34
N LYS A 91 2.44 29.47 5.63
CA LYS A 91 1.25 28.60 5.59
C LYS A 91 0.92 28.12 4.19
N LEU A 92 1.04 29.00 3.18
CA LEU A 92 0.82 28.64 1.78
C LEU A 92 1.92 27.65 1.34
N GLY A 93 3.18 27.95 1.63
CA GLY A 93 4.31 27.08 1.33
C GLY A 93 4.22 25.71 2.00
N LEU A 94 3.78 25.65 3.26
CA LEU A 94 3.59 24.38 3.97
C LEU A 94 2.46 23.53 3.36
N ASN A 95 1.34 24.15 3.00
CA ASN A 95 0.23 23.44 2.38
C ASN A 95 0.61 22.94 0.97
N GLU A 96 1.31 23.76 0.19
CA GLU A 96 1.85 23.36 -1.11
C GLU A 96 2.86 22.22 -0.97
N LEU A 97 3.70 22.25 0.05
CA LEU A 97 4.66 21.19 0.36
C LEU A 97 3.95 19.86 0.72
N LYS A 98 2.89 19.93 1.55
CA LYS A 98 2.04 18.78 1.87
C LYS A 98 1.46 18.15 0.61
N LEU A 99 0.91 18.98 -0.27
CA LEU A 99 0.33 18.54 -1.54
C LEU A 99 1.36 17.89 -2.45
N ARG A 100 2.52 18.52 -2.64
CA ARG A 100 3.61 17.99 -3.47
C ARG A 100 4.16 16.67 -2.95
N PHE A 101 4.33 16.54 -1.63
CA PHE A 101 4.77 15.28 -1.02
C PHE A 101 3.75 14.17 -1.24
N ARG A 102 2.47 14.49 -1.02
CA ARG A 102 1.38 13.54 -1.27
C ARG A 102 1.35 13.10 -2.74
N VAL A 103 1.42 14.02 -3.69
CA VAL A 103 1.40 13.70 -5.12
C VAL A 103 2.55 12.78 -5.51
N ARG A 104 3.79 13.08 -5.08
CA ARG A 104 4.96 12.27 -5.42
C ARG A 104 4.93 10.88 -4.81
N LEU A 105 4.60 10.80 -3.51
CA LEU A 105 4.52 9.52 -2.82
C LEU A 105 3.39 8.66 -3.35
N THR A 106 2.22 9.26 -3.60
CA THR A 106 1.07 8.56 -4.17
C THR A 106 1.39 8.01 -5.56
N LYS A 107 1.97 8.81 -6.46
CA LYS A 107 2.39 8.33 -7.78
C LYS A 107 3.36 7.16 -7.68
N HIS A 108 4.40 7.29 -6.87
CA HIS A 108 5.38 6.20 -6.68
C HIS A 108 4.73 4.91 -6.15
N LEU A 109 3.82 5.02 -5.17
CA LEU A 109 3.14 3.85 -4.62
C LEU A 109 2.19 3.21 -5.63
N TYR A 110 1.46 4.00 -6.42
CA TYR A 110 0.60 3.47 -7.48
C TYR A 110 1.38 2.87 -8.64
N ASP A 111 2.53 3.45 -9.02
CA ASP A 111 3.41 2.87 -10.03
C ASP A 111 3.89 1.47 -9.61
N GLU A 112 4.23 1.27 -8.34
CA GLU A 112 4.60 -0.05 -7.81
C GLU A 112 3.39 -0.98 -7.60
N TYR A 113 2.25 -0.45 -7.18
CA TYR A 113 1.02 -1.22 -6.89
C TYR A 113 0.35 -1.75 -8.15
N LEU A 114 0.35 -0.97 -9.23
CA LEU A 114 -0.26 -1.32 -10.51
C LEU A 114 0.74 -2.01 -11.46
N LYS A 115 1.99 -2.20 -11.05
CA LYS A 115 3.00 -2.89 -11.84
C LYS A 115 2.68 -4.38 -11.93
N GLY A 116 2.51 -4.87 -13.16
CA GLY A 116 2.09 -6.24 -13.39
C GLY A 116 0.74 -6.52 -12.72
N TYR A 117 0.65 -7.56 -11.92
CA TYR A 117 -0.57 -7.92 -11.15
C TYR A 117 -0.37 -7.78 -9.64
N THR A 118 0.44 -6.82 -9.20
CA THR A 118 0.77 -6.66 -7.77
C THR A 118 -0.46 -6.37 -6.93
N TYR A 119 -1.41 -5.57 -7.41
CA TYR A 119 -2.70 -5.34 -6.75
C TYR A 119 -3.50 -6.64 -6.52
N TYR A 120 -3.49 -7.54 -7.51
CA TYR A 120 -4.14 -8.85 -7.39
C TYR A 120 -3.40 -9.75 -6.39
N LYS A 121 -2.07 -9.81 -6.49
CA LYS A 121 -1.23 -10.61 -5.59
C LYS A 121 -1.40 -10.17 -4.14
N MET A 122 -1.46 -8.86 -3.88
CA MET A 122 -1.67 -8.30 -2.54
C MET A 122 -3.03 -8.65 -1.96
N GLY A 123 -4.09 -8.66 -2.78
CA GLY A 123 -5.44 -8.97 -2.31
C GLY A 123 -5.76 -10.46 -2.21
N ASN A 124 -5.09 -11.31 -3.00
CA ASN A 124 -5.49 -12.72 -3.15
C ASN A 124 -4.40 -13.73 -2.79
N LEU A 125 -3.13 -13.40 -2.97
CA LEU A 125 -2.01 -14.31 -2.68
C LEU A 125 -1.30 -14.00 -1.37
N ASP A 126 -1.28 -12.73 -0.98
CA ASP A 126 -0.63 -12.24 0.24
C ASP A 126 -1.68 -11.65 1.17
N ASN A 127 -1.64 -11.99 2.45
CA ASN A 127 -2.62 -11.53 3.43
C ASN A 127 -2.01 -10.58 4.48
N ARG A 128 -0.77 -10.12 4.29
CA ARG A 128 -0.11 -9.19 5.22
C ARG A 128 -0.78 -7.82 5.27
N ILE A 129 -1.37 -7.38 4.15
CA ILE A 129 -2.06 -6.09 4.03
C ILE A 129 -3.52 -6.32 3.68
N ALA A 130 -4.40 -6.07 4.67
CA ALA A 130 -5.84 -6.25 4.50
C ALA A 130 -6.53 -5.02 3.87
N ASN A 131 -6.04 -3.81 4.16
CA ASN A 131 -6.70 -2.54 3.81
C ASN A 131 -5.76 -1.67 2.97
N ALA A 132 -5.47 -2.11 1.74
CA ALA A 132 -4.59 -1.37 0.82
C ALA A 132 -5.17 0.00 0.43
N ASP A 133 -6.49 0.12 0.32
CA ASP A 133 -7.21 1.36 0.02
C ASP A 133 -6.91 2.45 1.05
N GLN A 134 -6.97 2.12 2.33
CA GLN A 134 -6.67 3.04 3.42
C GLN A 134 -5.18 3.44 3.42
N LEU A 135 -4.28 2.47 3.22
CA LEU A 135 -2.84 2.72 3.20
C LEU A 135 -2.42 3.65 2.06
N LEU A 136 -2.96 3.42 0.86
CA LEU A 136 -2.65 4.21 -0.33
C LEU A 136 -3.27 5.62 -0.32
N THR A 137 -4.34 5.83 0.45
CA THR A 137 -5.07 7.12 0.48
C THR A 137 -4.86 7.88 1.77
N GLN A 138 -5.47 7.44 2.87
CA GLN A 138 -5.49 8.17 4.13
C GLN A 138 -4.16 8.15 4.88
N ASP A 139 -3.50 6.99 4.92
CA ASP A 139 -2.26 6.86 5.67
C ASP A 139 -1.13 7.65 4.99
N VAL A 140 -1.10 7.69 3.66
CA VAL A 140 -0.18 8.54 2.90
C VAL A 140 -0.45 10.02 3.18
N GLU A 141 -1.72 10.45 3.19
CA GLU A 141 -2.09 11.83 3.52
C GLU A 141 -1.65 12.21 4.94
N ARG A 142 -1.99 11.37 5.93
CA ARG A 142 -1.64 11.61 7.34
C ARG A 142 -0.14 11.62 7.55
N PHE A 143 0.59 10.74 6.87
CA PHE A 143 2.05 10.72 6.90
C PHE A 143 2.64 12.02 6.35
N CYS A 144 2.23 12.46 5.16
CA CYS A 144 2.73 13.68 4.54
C CYS A 144 2.42 14.92 5.39
N ASN A 145 1.18 15.01 5.93
CA ASN A 145 0.79 16.08 6.82
C ASN A 145 1.65 16.09 8.09
N SER A 146 1.84 14.93 8.72
CA SER A 146 2.63 14.81 9.95
C SER A 146 4.11 15.15 9.75
N VAL A 147 4.70 14.80 8.60
CA VAL A 147 6.10 15.15 8.28
C VAL A 147 6.27 16.66 8.16
N VAL A 148 5.38 17.33 7.43
CA VAL A 148 5.47 18.78 7.22
C VAL A 148 5.15 19.55 8.50
N ASP A 149 4.16 19.12 9.27
CA ASP A 149 3.81 19.73 10.55
C ASP A 149 4.95 19.57 11.57
N LEU A 150 5.58 18.40 11.64
CA LEU A 150 6.75 18.17 12.46
C LEU A 150 7.92 19.09 12.06
N TYR A 151 8.18 19.22 10.74
CA TYR A 151 9.21 20.11 10.26
C TYR A 151 8.94 21.57 10.68
N SER A 152 7.72 22.05 10.51
CA SER A 152 7.31 23.40 10.92
C SER A 152 7.43 23.61 12.44
N ASN A 153 6.99 22.62 13.23
CA ASN A 153 7.01 22.69 14.69
C ASN A 153 8.40 22.51 15.29
N LEU A 154 9.36 21.98 14.54
CA LEU A 154 10.73 21.75 15.00
C LEU A 154 11.70 22.83 14.52
N SER A 155 11.59 23.29 13.27
CA SER A 155 12.54 24.21 12.64
C SER A 155 12.58 25.58 13.35
N LYS A 156 11.42 26.15 13.64
CA LYS A 156 11.34 27.45 14.32
C LYS A 156 11.87 27.40 15.77
N PRO A 157 11.44 26.48 16.64
CA PRO A 157 12.00 26.37 17.97
C PRO A 157 13.50 26.09 17.99
N LEU A 158 14.04 25.31 17.05
CA LEU A 158 15.49 25.08 16.94
C LEU A 158 16.25 26.35 16.62
N LEU A 159 15.73 27.16 15.69
CA LEU A 159 16.32 28.46 15.37
C LEU A 159 16.27 29.42 16.58
N ASP A 160 15.11 29.49 17.23
CA ASP A 160 14.91 30.32 18.43
C ASP A 160 15.89 29.93 19.53
N ILE A 161 16.05 28.64 19.81
CA ILE A 161 17.02 28.14 20.80
C ILE A 161 18.43 28.54 20.43
N GLY A 162 18.85 28.34 19.19
CA GLY A 162 20.18 28.74 18.74
C GLY A 162 20.46 30.23 18.96
N LEU A 163 19.50 31.08 18.63
CA LEU A 163 19.60 32.53 18.85
C LEU A 163 19.63 32.90 20.34
N TYR A 164 18.79 32.26 21.16
CA TYR A 164 18.75 32.53 22.59
C TYR A 164 19.98 31.99 23.32
N ILE A 165 20.52 30.84 22.93
CA ILE A 165 21.81 30.32 23.46
C ILE A 165 22.91 31.33 23.18
N PHE A 166 23.00 31.83 21.93
CA PHE A 166 24.01 32.81 21.59
C PHE A 166 23.92 34.09 22.43
N LYS A 167 22.71 34.67 22.50
CA LYS A 167 22.45 35.89 23.28
C LYS A 167 22.69 35.68 24.78
N LEU A 168 22.22 34.56 25.32
CA LEU A 168 22.32 34.26 26.73
C LEU A 168 23.77 33.96 27.15
N THR A 169 24.53 33.27 26.30
CA THR A 169 25.96 33.03 26.52
C THR A 169 26.75 34.35 26.57
N SER A 170 26.36 35.33 25.75
CA SER A 170 26.97 36.66 25.78
C SER A 170 26.61 37.46 27.04
N ALA A 171 25.38 37.24 27.58
CA ALA A 171 24.88 38.02 28.73
C ALA A 171 25.26 37.41 30.09
N ILE A 172 25.12 36.10 30.26
CA ILE A 172 25.25 35.42 31.58
C ILE A 172 26.45 34.44 31.59
N GLY A 173 27.04 34.15 30.44
CA GLY A 173 28.09 33.15 30.31
C GLY A 173 27.56 31.78 29.88
N ALA A 174 28.46 30.85 29.57
CA ALA A 174 28.13 29.56 28.97
C ALA A 174 27.46 28.55 29.92
N GLN A 175 27.61 28.70 31.21
CA GLN A 175 27.08 27.74 32.20
C GLN A 175 25.55 27.67 32.23
N GLY A 176 24.87 28.81 32.06
CA GLY A 176 23.43 28.89 32.04
C GLY A 176 22.79 28.09 30.88
N PRO A 177 23.11 28.44 29.63
CA PRO A 177 22.65 27.67 28.45
C PRO A 177 23.05 26.19 28.51
N ALA A 178 24.26 25.85 28.99
CA ALA A 178 24.73 24.48 29.10
C ALA A 178 23.85 23.63 30.06
N SER A 179 23.49 24.18 31.21
CA SER A 179 22.61 23.49 32.18
C SER A 179 21.19 23.31 31.63
N MET A 180 20.67 24.28 30.90
CA MET A 180 19.37 24.14 30.22
C MET A 180 19.41 23.08 29.11
N MET A 181 20.47 23.02 28.33
CA MET A 181 20.63 21.98 27.30
C MET A 181 20.78 20.58 27.92
N ALA A 182 21.54 20.46 29.04
CA ALA A 182 21.61 19.20 29.80
C ALA A 182 20.23 18.76 30.29
N TYR A 183 19.46 19.68 30.86
CA TYR A 183 18.07 19.40 31.27
C TYR A 183 17.21 18.94 30.10
N LEU A 184 17.30 19.61 28.93
CA LEU A 184 16.58 19.22 27.72
C LEU A 184 16.92 17.78 27.29
N LEU A 185 18.21 17.45 27.25
CA LEU A 185 18.65 16.10 26.88
C LEU A 185 18.11 15.03 27.82
N VAL A 186 18.24 15.24 29.11
CA VAL A 186 17.77 14.29 30.14
C VAL A 186 16.24 14.15 30.08
N SER A 187 15.50 15.26 30.08
CA SER A 187 14.04 15.26 30.01
C SER A 187 13.52 14.69 28.67
N GLY A 188 14.19 15.02 27.56
CA GLY A 188 13.87 14.49 26.25
C GLY A 188 14.06 12.97 26.15
N LEU A 189 15.15 12.44 26.64
CA LEU A 189 15.40 11.00 26.70
C LEU A 189 14.37 10.29 27.58
N PHE A 190 14.10 10.84 28.76
CA PHE A 190 13.09 10.29 29.66
C PHE A 190 11.70 10.25 29.05
N LEU A 191 11.23 11.36 28.49
CA LEU A 191 9.91 11.44 27.83
C LEU A 191 9.82 10.57 26.58
N THR A 192 10.88 10.47 25.80
CA THR A 192 10.93 9.59 24.62
C THR A 192 10.76 8.13 25.02
N ARG A 193 11.38 7.73 26.14
CA ARG A 193 11.23 6.36 26.66
C ARG A 193 9.80 6.08 27.13
N LEU A 194 9.15 7.03 27.83
CA LEU A 194 7.76 6.91 28.27
C LEU A 194 6.74 6.92 27.12
N ARG A 195 7.06 7.60 26.01
CA ARG A 195 6.16 7.74 24.86
C ARG A 195 6.20 6.56 23.88
N ARG A 196 7.08 5.58 24.07
CA ARG A 196 7.18 4.40 23.16
C ARG A 196 5.85 3.74 22.83
N PRO A 197 4.88 3.57 23.77
CA PRO A 197 3.61 2.95 23.46
C PRO A 197 2.74 3.72 22.46
N ILE A 198 2.91 5.04 22.32
CA ILE A 198 2.09 5.89 21.42
C ILE A 198 2.16 5.39 19.97
N GLY A 199 3.36 5.10 19.48
CA GLY A 199 3.53 4.59 18.11
C GLY A 199 2.78 3.30 17.87
N LYS A 200 2.86 2.34 18.80
CA LYS A 200 2.14 1.07 18.73
C LYS A 200 0.64 1.26 18.83
N MET A 201 0.17 2.13 19.71
CA MET A 201 -1.26 2.45 19.84
C MET A 201 -1.79 3.13 18.58
N THR A 202 -1.01 4.00 17.94
CA THR A 202 -1.38 4.64 16.66
C THR A 202 -1.53 3.61 15.54
N VAL A 203 -0.64 2.64 15.43
CA VAL A 203 -0.76 1.54 14.44
C VAL A 203 -2.03 0.74 14.69
N THR A 204 -2.33 0.40 15.94
CA THR A 204 -3.54 -0.36 16.30
C THR A 204 -4.81 0.44 16.03
N GLU A 205 -4.82 1.75 16.33
CA GLU A 205 -5.93 2.66 15.99
C GLU A 205 -6.22 2.63 14.48
N GLN A 206 -5.20 2.78 13.65
CA GLN A 206 -5.36 2.79 12.19
C GLN A 206 -5.84 1.43 11.68
N ARG A 207 -5.40 0.34 12.28
CA ARG A 207 -5.86 -1.00 11.93
C ARG A 207 -7.35 -1.19 12.23
N TYR A 208 -7.81 -0.82 13.41
CA TYR A 208 -9.23 -0.94 13.78
C TYR A 208 -10.11 0.03 12.97
N GLU A 209 -9.62 1.21 12.64
CA GLU A 209 -10.31 2.13 11.73
C GLU A 209 -10.48 1.52 10.34
N GLY A 210 -9.45 0.83 9.84
CA GLY A 210 -9.51 0.08 8.58
C GLY A 210 -10.51 -1.08 8.62
N GLU A 211 -10.53 -1.85 9.69
CA GLU A 211 -11.50 -2.95 9.88
C GLU A 211 -12.94 -2.40 9.90
N TYR A 212 -13.17 -1.31 10.63
CA TYR A 212 -14.50 -0.66 10.70
C TYR A 212 -14.95 -0.15 9.32
N ARG A 213 -14.07 0.49 8.57
CA ARG A 213 -14.36 0.92 7.20
C ARG A 213 -14.68 -0.25 6.28
N TYR A 214 -13.89 -1.32 6.36
CA TYR A 214 -14.10 -2.52 5.55
C TYR A 214 -15.48 -3.13 5.76
N VAL A 215 -15.94 -3.27 7.02
CA VAL A 215 -17.28 -3.78 7.33
C VAL A 215 -18.38 -2.90 6.75
N ASN A 216 -18.24 -1.56 6.84
CA ASN A 216 -19.20 -0.63 6.25
C ASN A 216 -19.20 -0.69 4.71
N SER A 217 -18.03 -0.76 4.09
CA SER A 217 -17.92 -0.91 2.63
C SER A 217 -18.58 -2.20 2.15
N ARG A 218 -18.37 -3.30 2.88
CA ARG A 218 -19.02 -4.59 2.58
C ARG A 218 -20.55 -4.51 2.67
N LEU A 219 -21.08 -3.81 3.66
CA LEU A 219 -22.54 -3.59 3.80
C LEU A 219 -23.09 -2.83 2.58
N ILE A 220 -22.39 -1.79 2.13
CA ILE A 220 -22.81 -0.99 0.98
C ILE A 220 -22.78 -1.82 -0.31
N THR A 221 -21.69 -2.55 -0.52
CA THR A 221 -21.49 -3.36 -1.74
C THR A 221 -22.52 -4.48 -1.88
N ASN A 222 -22.93 -5.12 -0.76
CA ASN A 222 -23.87 -6.24 -0.76
C ASN A 222 -25.23 -5.85 -0.15
N SER A 223 -25.62 -4.59 -0.28
CA SER A 223 -26.84 -4.06 0.37
C SER A 223 -28.12 -4.74 -0.08
N GLU A 224 -28.21 -5.10 -1.37
CA GLU A 224 -29.38 -5.75 -1.94
C GLU A 224 -29.53 -7.18 -1.40
N GLU A 225 -28.48 -7.97 -1.42
CA GLU A 225 -28.47 -9.35 -0.91
C GLU A 225 -28.79 -9.38 0.59
N ILE A 226 -28.20 -8.47 1.37
CA ILE A 226 -28.46 -8.36 2.81
C ILE A 226 -29.92 -7.98 3.06
N ALA A 227 -30.49 -7.11 2.24
CA ALA A 227 -31.91 -6.73 2.35
C ALA A 227 -32.83 -7.91 2.03
N PHE A 228 -32.55 -8.70 0.98
CA PHE A 228 -33.32 -9.90 0.65
C PHE A 228 -33.29 -10.95 1.75
N TYR A 229 -32.17 -11.13 2.45
CA TYR A 229 -32.06 -12.03 3.60
C TYR A 229 -32.60 -11.45 4.91
N ASN A 230 -33.10 -10.20 4.93
CA ASN A 230 -33.48 -9.49 6.16
C ASN A 230 -32.34 -9.44 7.20
N GLY A 231 -31.09 -9.35 6.72
CA GLY A 231 -29.88 -9.49 7.53
C GLY A 231 -29.52 -8.24 8.34
N ASN A 232 -30.32 -7.18 8.32
CA ASN A 232 -30.05 -5.89 8.93
C ASN A 232 -29.64 -5.95 10.41
N MET A 233 -30.30 -6.79 11.20
CA MET A 233 -29.98 -6.94 12.64
C MET A 233 -28.65 -7.64 12.86
N ARG A 234 -28.33 -8.62 12.03
CA ARG A 234 -27.05 -9.33 12.10
C ARG A 234 -25.89 -8.43 11.70
N GLU A 235 -26.03 -7.68 10.60
CA GLU A 235 -25.03 -6.73 10.15
C GLU A 235 -24.85 -5.58 11.17
N LYS A 236 -25.93 -5.08 11.76
CA LYS A 236 -25.85 -4.11 12.86
C LYS A 236 -25.01 -4.64 14.03
N GLN A 237 -25.18 -5.90 14.41
CA GLN A 237 -24.40 -6.51 15.49
C GLN A 237 -22.92 -6.60 15.13
N THR A 238 -22.59 -6.95 13.88
CA THR A 238 -21.22 -7.02 13.37
C THR A 238 -20.56 -5.65 13.36
N ILE A 239 -21.27 -4.62 12.86
CA ILE A 239 -20.78 -3.24 12.85
C ILE A 239 -20.55 -2.74 14.28
N HIS A 240 -21.51 -2.98 15.20
CA HIS A 240 -21.37 -2.57 16.60
C HIS A 240 -20.20 -3.28 17.30
N SER A 241 -19.98 -4.57 17.05
CA SER A 241 -18.86 -5.30 17.65
C SER A 241 -17.50 -4.75 17.17
N THR A 242 -17.38 -4.45 15.88
CA THR A 242 -16.18 -3.86 15.29
C THR A 242 -15.95 -2.43 15.80
N PHE A 243 -17.01 -1.63 15.85
CA PHE A 243 -16.94 -0.27 16.40
C PHE A 243 -16.59 -0.27 17.89
N LYS A 244 -17.12 -1.20 18.68
CA LYS A 244 -16.79 -1.33 20.10
C LYS A 244 -15.31 -1.60 20.31
N LYS A 245 -14.68 -2.47 19.50
CA LYS A 245 -13.22 -2.71 19.57
C LYS A 245 -12.42 -1.43 19.34
N LEU A 246 -12.84 -0.63 18.37
CA LEU A 246 -12.23 0.68 18.08
C LEU A 246 -12.40 1.63 19.27
N VAL A 247 -13.62 1.75 19.81
CA VAL A 247 -13.92 2.64 20.95
C VAL A 247 -13.16 2.23 22.21
N ASP A 248 -13.09 0.95 22.52
CA ASP A 248 -12.35 0.44 23.67
C ASP A 248 -10.84 0.74 23.56
N HIS A 249 -10.29 0.63 22.36
CA HIS A 249 -8.91 1.02 22.09
C HIS A 249 -8.71 2.54 22.20
N LEU A 250 -9.62 3.33 21.63
CA LEU A 250 -9.58 4.80 21.72
C LEU A 250 -9.66 5.29 23.18
N HIS A 251 -10.52 4.69 24.02
CA HIS A 251 -10.57 5.01 25.44
C HIS A 251 -9.22 4.77 26.14
N LYS A 252 -8.58 3.62 25.91
CA LYS A 252 -7.24 3.34 26.44
C LYS A 252 -6.21 4.34 25.92
N PHE A 253 -6.30 4.70 24.66
CA PHE A 253 -5.38 5.65 24.05
C PHE A 253 -5.59 7.08 24.59
N ILE A 254 -6.85 7.52 24.76
CA ILE A 254 -7.19 8.82 25.34
C ILE A 254 -6.67 8.91 26.78
N PHE A 255 -6.89 7.87 27.59
CA PHE A 255 -6.38 7.84 28.97
C PHE A 255 -4.86 7.89 29.03
N PHE A 256 -4.19 7.12 28.16
CA PHE A 256 -2.73 7.16 28.05
C PHE A 256 -2.23 8.56 27.62
N ARG A 257 -2.90 9.17 26.63
CA ARG A 257 -2.57 10.55 26.17
C ARG A 257 -2.80 11.58 27.24
N PHE A 258 -3.85 11.46 28.03
CA PHE A 258 -4.08 12.31 29.20
C PHE A 258 -2.95 12.18 30.23
N SER A 259 -2.60 10.97 30.62
CA SER A 259 -1.51 10.71 31.59
C SER A 259 -0.17 11.25 31.07
N MET A 260 0.16 11.01 29.81
CA MET A 260 1.37 11.55 29.17
C MET A 260 1.33 13.06 29.04
N GLY A 261 0.18 13.66 28.73
CA GLY A 261 0.01 15.10 28.67
C GLY A 261 0.24 15.79 30.03
N PHE A 262 -0.16 15.13 31.10
CA PHE A 262 0.13 15.59 32.46
C PHE A 262 1.63 15.57 32.75
N VAL A 263 2.29 14.43 32.47
CA VAL A 263 3.75 14.29 32.67
C VAL A 263 4.52 15.29 31.78
N ASP A 264 4.14 15.40 30.50
CA ASP A 264 4.72 16.38 29.58
C ASP A 264 4.59 17.83 30.12
N SER A 265 3.42 18.19 30.62
CA SER A 265 3.19 19.52 31.20
C SER A 265 4.02 19.76 32.46
N LEU A 266 4.14 18.75 33.34
CA LEU A 266 4.93 18.84 34.52
C LEU A 266 6.43 19.08 34.21
N ILE A 267 6.97 18.28 33.32
CA ILE A 267 8.40 18.34 32.95
C ILE A 267 8.69 19.54 32.04
N ALA A 268 7.96 19.70 30.96
CA ALA A 268 8.26 20.70 29.93
C ALA A 268 7.86 22.13 30.35
N LYS A 269 6.92 22.28 31.27
CA LYS A 269 6.42 23.60 31.69
C LYS A 269 6.85 23.96 33.11
N TYR A 270 6.48 23.16 34.10
CA TYR A 270 6.74 23.52 35.52
C TYR A 270 8.20 23.32 35.91
N ILE A 271 8.77 22.13 35.75
CA ILE A 271 10.16 21.86 36.13
C ILE A 271 11.12 22.67 35.25
N ALA A 272 10.87 22.80 33.97
CA ALA A 272 11.67 23.64 33.08
C ALA A 272 11.69 25.11 33.53
N THR A 273 10.57 25.63 34.02
CA THR A 273 10.47 27.02 34.52
C THR A 273 11.29 27.16 35.79
N VAL A 274 11.19 26.21 36.73
CA VAL A 274 11.98 26.24 38.00
C VAL A 274 13.48 26.17 37.68
N VAL A 275 13.91 25.24 36.83
CA VAL A 275 15.32 25.13 36.39
C VAL A 275 15.76 26.43 35.71
N GLY A 276 14.91 27.01 34.91
CA GLY A 276 15.16 28.27 34.24
C GLY A 276 15.43 29.42 35.20
N TYR A 277 14.57 29.59 36.21
CA TYR A 277 14.78 30.62 37.22
C TYR A 277 16.02 30.38 38.08
N LEU A 278 16.33 29.13 38.43
CA LEU A 278 17.56 28.80 39.16
C LEU A 278 18.82 29.18 38.35
N VAL A 279 18.79 28.95 37.05
CA VAL A 279 19.89 29.29 36.13
C VAL A 279 20.07 30.81 36.02
N VAL A 280 18.97 31.57 35.92
CA VAL A 280 19.03 33.04 35.80
C VAL A 280 19.46 33.68 37.10
N SER A 281 18.96 33.22 38.24
CA SER A 281 19.25 33.83 39.55
C SER A 281 20.71 33.61 40.01
N ARG A 282 21.34 32.51 39.60
CA ARG A 282 22.66 32.12 40.03
C ARG A 282 23.77 33.18 39.81
N PRO A 283 23.91 33.80 38.63
CA PRO A 283 24.90 34.87 38.42
C PRO A 283 24.66 36.10 39.29
N PHE A 284 23.38 36.41 39.57
CA PHE A 284 23.00 37.60 40.37
C PHE A 284 23.09 37.38 41.87
N LEU A 285 23.10 36.12 42.31
CA LEU A 285 23.32 35.77 43.72
C LEU A 285 24.82 35.78 44.08
N ASN A 286 25.71 35.69 43.11
CA ASN A 286 27.15 35.73 43.30
C ASN A 286 27.68 37.16 43.01
N LEU A 287 27.67 38.03 44.03
CA LEU A 287 28.09 39.46 43.95
C LEU A 287 29.59 39.65 43.61
N ALA A 288 30.38 38.58 43.61
CA ALA A 288 31.80 38.60 43.25
C ALA A 288 32.07 38.34 41.76
N ASP A 289 31.05 38.28 40.87
CA ASP A 289 31.23 38.08 39.44
C ASP A 289 31.83 39.35 38.79
N PRO A 290 32.97 39.25 38.10
CA PRO A 290 33.64 40.40 37.47
C PRO A 290 32.76 41.20 36.51
N ARG A 291 31.70 40.61 35.99
CA ARG A 291 30.76 41.26 35.08
C ARG A 291 29.86 42.29 35.76
N HIS A 292 29.63 42.17 37.05
CA HIS A 292 28.72 42.99 37.82
C HIS A 292 29.38 43.95 38.81
N MET A 293 30.71 43.82 38.95
CA MET A 293 31.47 44.68 39.88
C MET A 293 31.41 46.19 39.59
N ASN A 294 31.21 46.56 38.32
CA ASN A 294 31.19 47.97 37.86
C ASN A 294 29.80 48.43 37.34
N SER A 295 28.75 47.62 37.51
CA SER A 295 27.42 47.94 37.03
C SER A 295 26.61 48.71 38.07
N SER A 296 25.89 49.75 37.63
CA SER A 296 24.93 50.46 38.48
C SER A 296 23.71 49.57 38.79
N GLN A 297 23.04 49.81 39.96
CA GLN A 297 21.84 49.06 40.31
C GLN A 297 20.73 49.02 39.22
N PRO A 298 20.44 50.12 38.51
CA PRO A 298 19.47 50.10 37.40
C PRO A 298 19.90 49.20 36.23
N GLU A 299 21.16 49.20 35.83
CA GLU A 299 21.70 48.35 34.79
C GLU A 299 21.64 46.86 35.15
N LEU A 300 21.93 46.54 36.38
CA LEU A 300 21.85 45.18 36.91
C LEU A 300 20.41 44.65 36.90
N LEU A 301 19.47 45.50 37.24
CA LEU A 301 18.04 45.18 37.18
C LEU A 301 17.52 45.00 35.75
N GLU A 302 17.96 45.84 34.82
CA GLU A 302 17.62 45.71 33.41
C GLU A 302 18.18 44.43 32.82
N ASP A 303 19.43 44.11 33.07
CA ASP A 303 20.07 42.85 32.65
C ASP A 303 19.35 41.62 33.20
N TYR A 304 18.94 41.68 34.48
CA TYR A 304 18.12 40.63 35.09
C TYR A 304 16.80 40.42 34.36
N TYR A 305 16.05 41.48 34.07
CA TYR A 305 14.78 41.40 33.36
C TYR A 305 14.95 40.94 31.91
N GLN A 306 15.98 41.38 31.21
CA GLN A 306 16.27 40.95 29.84
C GLN A 306 16.69 39.47 29.78
N SER A 307 17.57 39.06 30.69
CA SER A 307 18.01 37.66 30.79
C SER A 307 16.86 36.75 31.18
N GLY A 308 16.00 37.18 32.13
CA GLY A 308 14.79 36.46 32.52
C GLY A 308 13.81 36.27 31.36
N ARG A 309 13.58 37.32 30.56
CA ARG A 309 12.73 37.21 29.37
C ARG A 309 13.31 36.28 28.31
N MET A 310 14.61 36.36 28.03
CA MET A 310 15.28 35.48 27.06
C MET A 310 15.23 34.03 27.53
N LEU A 311 15.43 33.78 28.82
CA LEU A 311 15.36 32.45 29.40
C LEU A 311 13.95 31.87 29.36
N LEU A 312 12.93 32.67 29.66
CA LEU A 312 11.54 32.27 29.58
C LEU A 312 11.18 31.87 28.14
N ARG A 313 11.61 32.66 27.15
CA ARG A 313 11.38 32.34 25.70
C ARG A 313 12.15 31.08 25.31
N MET A 314 13.39 30.91 25.77
CA MET A 314 14.18 29.69 25.52
C MET A 314 13.49 28.46 26.13
N SER A 315 13.03 28.57 27.39
CA SER A 315 12.27 27.50 28.05
C SER A 315 10.98 27.14 27.29
N GLN A 316 10.26 28.13 26.78
CA GLN A 316 9.06 27.92 25.93
C GLN A 316 9.42 27.23 24.61
N ALA A 317 10.55 27.59 23.97
CA ALA A 317 11.01 26.95 22.75
C ALA A 317 11.44 25.49 23.02
N LEU A 318 12.16 25.24 24.13
CA LEU A 318 12.49 23.90 24.58
C LEU A 318 11.25 23.05 24.87
N GLY A 319 10.25 23.63 25.55
CA GLY A 319 8.97 22.98 25.79
C GLY A 319 8.26 22.57 24.49
N ARG A 320 8.31 23.39 23.44
CA ARG A 320 7.75 23.06 22.12
C ARG A 320 8.51 21.89 21.48
N ILE A 321 9.84 21.82 21.57
CA ILE A 321 10.62 20.69 21.05
C ILE A 321 10.26 19.40 21.79
N VAL A 322 10.14 19.46 23.12
CA VAL A 322 9.72 18.30 23.91
C VAL A 322 8.32 17.83 23.50
N LEU A 323 7.39 18.74 23.25
CA LEU A 323 6.05 18.42 22.75
C LEU A 323 6.09 17.90 21.30
N ALA A 324 6.99 18.40 20.46
CA ALA A 324 7.19 17.88 19.09
C ALA A 324 7.67 16.41 19.09
N GLY A 325 8.33 15.96 20.14
CA GLY A 325 8.66 14.54 20.33
C GLY A 325 7.44 13.62 20.34
N ARG A 326 6.29 14.11 20.79
CA ARG A 326 5.01 13.38 20.73
C ARG A 326 4.52 13.19 19.28
N GLU A 327 4.62 14.24 18.48
CA GLU A 327 4.29 14.18 17.04
C GLU A 327 5.27 13.28 16.29
N MET A 328 6.54 13.28 16.65
CA MET A 328 7.55 12.38 16.11
C MET A 328 7.23 10.90 16.40
N THR A 329 6.77 10.60 17.61
CA THR A 329 6.36 9.23 17.98
C THR A 329 5.12 8.78 17.19
N ARG A 330 4.16 9.69 16.98
CA ARG A 330 3.00 9.43 16.14
C ARG A 330 3.39 9.21 14.67
N LEU A 331 4.29 10.03 14.16
CA LEU A 331 4.85 9.88 12.82
C LEU A 331 5.57 8.52 12.65
N SER A 332 6.23 8.01 13.69
CA SER A 332 6.83 6.68 13.69
C SER A 332 5.81 5.58 13.38
N GLY A 333 4.59 5.68 13.91
CA GLY A 333 3.50 4.76 13.60
C GLY A 333 3.09 4.79 12.13
N PHE A 334 2.89 5.99 11.57
CA PHE A 334 2.56 6.13 10.14
C PHE A 334 3.72 5.67 9.24
N THR A 335 4.94 6.00 9.61
CA THR A 335 6.16 5.58 8.87
C THR A 335 6.27 4.06 8.81
N MET A 336 5.98 3.36 9.91
CA MET A 336 6.00 1.90 9.97
C MET A 336 5.00 1.30 8.97
N ARG A 337 3.76 1.79 8.94
CA ARG A 337 2.72 1.28 8.03
C ARG A 337 3.08 1.47 6.56
N ILE A 338 3.57 2.66 6.19
CA ILE A 338 3.99 2.94 4.80
C ILE A 338 5.22 2.12 4.43
N THR A 339 6.16 1.93 5.35
CA THR A 339 7.34 1.10 5.10
C THR A 339 6.96 -0.37 4.91
N GLU A 340 6.02 -0.87 5.69
CA GLU A 340 5.47 -2.23 5.53
C GLU A 340 4.81 -2.39 4.15
N LEU A 341 3.97 -1.43 3.74
CA LEU A 341 3.39 -1.42 2.40
C LEU A 341 4.46 -1.45 1.31
N MET A 342 5.46 -0.56 1.38
CA MET A 342 6.55 -0.50 0.40
C MET A 342 7.38 -1.80 0.36
N LYS A 343 7.59 -2.44 1.51
CA LYS A 343 8.29 -3.72 1.60
C LYS A 343 7.49 -4.81 0.88
N VAL A 344 6.18 -4.91 1.18
CA VAL A 344 5.29 -5.90 0.57
C VAL A 344 5.19 -5.68 -0.94
N LEU A 345 5.02 -4.44 -1.40
CA LEU A 345 5.00 -4.11 -2.83
C LEU A 345 6.29 -4.55 -3.53
N LYS A 346 7.44 -4.29 -2.93
CA LYS A 346 8.74 -4.69 -3.49
C LYS A 346 8.91 -6.22 -3.54
N GLU A 347 8.48 -6.92 -2.50
CA GLU A 347 8.55 -8.38 -2.45
C GLU A 347 7.60 -9.02 -3.48
N LEU A 348 6.38 -8.53 -3.61
CA LEU A 348 5.42 -9.00 -4.61
C LEU A 348 5.89 -8.72 -6.04
N ASN A 349 6.50 -7.57 -6.30
CA ASN A 349 7.09 -7.24 -7.60
C ASN A 349 8.30 -8.12 -7.95
N SER A 350 8.96 -8.70 -6.95
CA SER A 350 10.02 -9.70 -7.13
C SER A 350 9.52 -11.15 -7.18
N GLY A 351 8.21 -11.37 -7.17
CA GLY A 351 7.58 -12.68 -7.22
C GLY A 351 7.51 -13.43 -5.89
N LYS A 352 7.85 -12.79 -4.77
CA LYS A 352 7.76 -13.37 -3.43
C LYS A 352 6.47 -12.95 -2.76
N TYR A 353 5.71 -13.90 -2.24
CA TYR A 353 4.54 -13.63 -1.41
C TYR A 353 4.58 -14.49 -0.14
N GLU A 354 3.99 -13.98 0.93
CA GLU A 354 3.82 -14.68 2.20
C GLU A 354 2.34 -14.82 2.50
N ARG A 355 1.90 -16.04 2.73
CA ARG A 355 0.55 -16.31 3.23
C ARG A 355 0.67 -16.95 4.59
N THR A 356 0.16 -16.28 5.61
CA THR A 356 0.03 -16.88 6.94
C THR A 356 -1.03 -17.96 6.88
N MET A 357 -0.59 -19.22 6.96
CA MET A 357 -1.52 -20.34 7.07
C MET A 357 -2.29 -20.23 8.39
N VAL A 358 -3.60 -20.20 8.29
CA VAL A 358 -4.46 -20.44 9.44
C VAL A 358 -4.31 -21.92 9.77
N SER A 359 -3.84 -22.19 11.01
CA SER A 359 -3.69 -23.50 11.66
C SER A 359 -2.51 -24.38 11.26
N HIS A 360 -1.46 -24.29 12.06
CA HIS A 360 -0.52 -25.39 12.29
C HIS A 360 -1.07 -26.50 13.21
N GLN A 361 -2.36 -26.43 13.59
CA GLN A 361 -2.93 -27.35 14.61
C GLN A 361 -3.52 -28.65 14.07
N ASP A 362 -3.70 -28.81 12.75
CA ASP A 362 -4.36 -30.02 12.21
C ASP A 362 -3.44 -30.87 11.30
N LYS A 363 -2.12 -30.74 11.37
CA LYS A 363 -1.18 -31.46 10.48
C LYS A 363 -0.40 -32.60 11.13
N GLU A 364 -0.86 -33.13 12.26
CA GLU A 364 -0.25 -34.35 12.83
C GLU A 364 -0.87 -35.67 12.34
N SER A 365 -1.87 -35.64 11.46
CA SER A 365 -2.45 -36.84 10.88
C SER A 365 -2.33 -36.85 9.36
N GLU A 366 -1.52 -37.77 8.88
CA GLU A 366 -1.24 -38.23 7.51
C GLU A 366 0.09 -37.74 6.91
N ALA A 367 1.11 -38.51 7.19
CA ALA A 367 2.37 -38.54 6.48
C ALA A 367 2.16 -39.10 5.06
N VAL A 368 1.69 -38.25 4.14
CA VAL A 368 1.87 -38.45 2.71
C VAL A 368 3.08 -37.63 2.31
N GLU A 369 4.08 -38.26 1.70
CA GLU A 369 5.26 -37.61 1.12
C GLU A 369 4.81 -36.49 0.16
N ARG A 370 4.71 -35.26 0.69
CA ARG A 370 4.46 -34.08 -0.12
C ARG A 370 5.80 -33.60 -0.65
N VAL A 371 6.05 -33.81 -1.92
CA VAL A 371 7.12 -33.10 -2.63
C VAL A 371 6.90 -31.60 -2.42
N PRO A 372 7.87 -30.85 -1.87
CA PRO A 372 7.70 -29.43 -1.63
C PRO A 372 7.54 -28.71 -2.97
N LEU A 373 6.33 -28.25 -3.25
CA LEU A 373 6.05 -27.42 -4.42
C LEU A 373 6.67 -26.04 -4.22
N VAL A 374 7.58 -25.67 -5.12
CA VAL A 374 8.22 -24.36 -5.10
C VAL A 374 7.46 -23.43 -6.03
N PRO A 375 6.85 -22.33 -5.53
CA PRO A 375 6.22 -21.34 -6.39
C PRO A 375 7.22 -20.78 -7.42
N GLY A 376 6.84 -20.80 -8.71
CA GLY A 376 7.72 -20.39 -9.80
C GLY A 376 8.73 -21.46 -10.26
N GLY A 377 8.60 -22.70 -9.79
CA GLY A 377 9.43 -23.83 -10.23
C GLY A 377 9.13 -24.34 -11.65
N GLY A 378 8.01 -23.92 -12.26
CA GLY A 378 7.66 -24.25 -13.63
C GLY A 378 8.21 -23.24 -14.64
N GLN A 379 8.25 -23.63 -15.90
CA GLN A 379 8.70 -22.81 -17.01
C GLN A 379 7.53 -22.39 -17.91
N ILE A 380 7.43 -21.09 -18.23
CA ILE A 380 6.45 -20.55 -19.18
C ILE A 380 7.18 -20.16 -20.45
N ILE A 381 6.72 -20.69 -21.58
CA ILE A 381 7.25 -20.39 -22.91
C ILE A 381 6.15 -19.69 -23.73
N ASN A 382 6.47 -18.55 -24.31
CA ASN A 382 5.56 -17.81 -25.17
C ASN A 382 5.71 -18.26 -26.62
N VAL A 383 4.69 -18.95 -27.14
CA VAL A 383 4.58 -19.37 -28.53
C VAL A 383 3.15 -19.06 -29.01
N ASP A 384 3.03 -18.44 -30.18
CA ASP A 384 1.76 -18.08 -30.77
C ASP A 384 0.96 -19.30 -31.23
N HIS A 385 -0.36 -19.20 -31.15
CA HIS A 385 -1.33 -20.18 -31.66
C HIS A 385 -1.33 -21.55 -30.99
N ILE A 386 -0.74 -21.69 -29.82
CA ILE A 386 -0.71 -22.95 -29.07
C ILE A 386 -0.86 -22.71 -27.58
N ILE A 387 -1.62 -23.59 -26.92
CA ILE A 387 -1.66 -23.73 -25.47
C ILE A 387 -1.34 -25.18 -25.14
N LYS A 388 -0.24 -25.41 -24.43
CA LYS A 388 0.24 -26.73 -24.09
C LYS A 388 0.69 -26.78 -22.64
N PHE A 389 0.14 -27.72 -21.90
CA PHE A 389 0.61 -28.11 -20.58
C PHE A 389 1.43 -29.39 -20.68
N GLU A 390 2.61 -29.40 -20.10
CA GLU A 390 3.50 -30.58 -20.06
C GLU A 390 3.87 -30.86 -18.62
N HIS A 391 3.39 -31.98 -18.07
CA HIS A 391 3.67 -32.46 -16.72
C HIS A 391 3.53 -31.36 -15.66
N THR A 392 2.47 -30.57 -15.76
CA THR A 392 2.25 -29.40 -14.92
C THR A 392 1.32 -29.75 -13.77
N PRO A 393 1.76 -29.63 -12.51
CA PRO A 393 0.86 -29.76 -11.37
C PRO A 393 -0.04 -28.52 -11.29
N LEU A 394 -1.34 -28.74 -11.24
CA LEU A 394 -2.31 -27.69 -10.96
C LEU A 394 -2.52 -27.61 -9.45
N ALA A 395 -2.07 -26.55 -8.83
CA ALA A 395 -2.15 -26.36 -7.40
C ALA A 395 -2.63 -24.96 -7.04
N THR A 396 -3.24 -24.83 -5.86
CA THR A 396 -3.58 -23.54 -5.28
C THR A 396 -2.32 -22.81 -4.79
N PRO A 397 -2.35 -21.49 -4.61
CA PRO A 397 -1.22 -20.75 -4.03
C PRO A 397 -0.78 -21.25 -2.65
N ASN A 398 -1.67 -21.98 -1.95
CA ASN A 398 -1.38 -22.59 -0.63
C ASN A 398 -0.61 -23.92 -0.74
N GLY A 399 -0.41 -24.44 -1.95
CA GLY A 399 0.22 -25.73 -2.19
C GLY A 399 -0.75 -26.93 -2.18
N ASP A 400 -2.08 -26.70 -2.16
CA ASP A 400 -3.05 -27.79 -2.30
C ASP A 400 -3.11 -28.21 -3.76
N ILE A 401 -2.78 -29.48 -4.03
CA ILE A 401 -2.73 -30.03 -5.36
C ILE A 401 -4.13 -30.40 -5.82
N LEU A 402 -4.57 -29.82 -6.93
CA LEU A 402 -5.84 -30.13 -7.57
C LEU A 402 -5.69 -31.24 -8.64
N ILE A 403 -4.64 -31.17 -9.44
CA ILE A 403 -4.25 -32.19 -10.42
C ILE A 403 -2.75 -32.37 -10.34
N LYS A 404 -2.28 -33.61 -10.22
CA LYS A 404 -0.85 -33.91 -10.04
C LYS A 404 -0.03 -33.73 -11.31
N ASP A 405 -0.58 -34.13 -12.45
CA ASP A 405 0.10 -34.11 -13.74
C ASP A 405 -0.93 -33.76 -14.84
N LEU A 406 -0.88 -32.52 -15.30
CA LEU A 406 -1.72 -32.03 -16.37
C LEU A 406 -0.91 -31.95 -17.66
N THR A 407 -1.33 -32.73 -18.68
CA THR A 407 -0.67 -32.78 -19.98
C THR A 407 -1.72 -32.79 -21.08
N PHE A 408 -1.83 -31.69 -21.82
CA PHE A 408 -2.64 -31.61 -23.04
C PHE A 408 -2.17 -30.45 -23.92
N GLU A 409 -2.56 -30.50 -25.18
CA GLU A 409 -2.23 -29.50 -26.20
C GLU A 409 -3.47 -29.07 -26.94
N VAL A 410 -3.62 -27.75 -27.14
CA VAL A 410 -4.67 -27.15 -27.95
C VAL A 410 -4.06 -26.13 -28.91
N ARG A 411 -4.39 -26.25 -30.19
CA ARG A 411 -3.95 -25.32 -31.21
C ARG A 411 -5.05 -24.36 -31.61
N SER A 412 -4.65 -23.21 -32.15
CA SER A 412 -5.58 -22.22 -32.70
C SER A 412 -6.54 -22.84 -33.71
N GLY A 413 -7.80 -22.48 -33.64
CA GLY A 413 -8.88 -23.07 -34.46
C GLY A 413 -9.63 -24.21 -33.76
N THR A 414 -9.20 -24.67 -32.62
CA THR A 414 -9.84 -25.74 -31.85
C THR A 414 -10.48 -25.14 -30.58
N ASN A 415 -11.76 -25.41 -30.38
CA ASN A 415 -12.50 -24.99 -29.22
C ASN A 415 -12.57 -26.12 -28.17
N VAL A 416 -12.37 -25.79 -26.93
CA VAL A 416 -12.37 -26.73 -25.80
C VAL A 416 -13.44 -26.37 -24.81
N LEU A 417 -14.29 -27.33 -24.46
CA LEU A 417 -15.26 -27.21 -23.38
C LEU A 417 -14.67 -27.76 -22.09
N VAL A 418 -14.58 -26.94 -21.07
CA VAL A 418 -14.11 -27.33 -19.73
C VAL A 418 -15.31 -27.63 -18.85
N CYS A 419 -15.41 -28.84 -18.37
CA CYS A 419 -16.53 -29.31 -17.57
C CYS A 419 -16.06 -30.06 -16.32
N GLY A 420 -16.96 -30.24 -15.37
CA GLY A 420 -16.70 -30.90 -14.09
C GLY A 420 -17.49 -30.27 -12.95
N PRO A 421 -17.51 -30.93 -11.78
CA PRO A 421 -18.25 -30.46 -10.64
C PRO A 421 -17.73 -29.13 -10.10
N ASN A 422 -18.54 -28.43 -9.32
CA ASN A 422 -18.10 -27.20 -8.69
C ASN A 422 -16.95 -27.46 -7.71
N GLY A 423 -15.93 -26.63 -7.76
CA GLY A 423 -14.74 -26.77 -6.92
C GLY A 423 -13.65 -27.71 -7.48
N CYS A 424 -13.84 -28.32 -8.65
CA CYS A 424 -12.82 -29.22 -9.26
C CYS A 424 -11.56 -28.52 -9.76
N GLY A 425 -11.53 -27.18 -9.81
CA GLY A 425 -10.34 -26.42 -10.20
C GLY A 425 -10.41 -25.75 -11.58
N LYS A 426 -11.59 -25.67 -12.22
CA LYS A 426 -11.75 -25.00 -13.53
C LYS A 426 -11.19 -23.58 -13.54
N SER A 427 -11.64 -22.76 -12.60
CA SER A 427 -11.14 -21.37 -12.47
C SER A 427 -9.66 -21.30 -12.05
N SER A 428 -9.16 -22.31 -11.34
CA SER A 428 -7.75 -22.41 -10.96
C SER A 428 -6.85 -22.64 -12.18
N LEU A 429 -7.29 -23.49 -13.11
CA LEU A 429 -6.60 -23.69 -14.39
C LEU A 429 -6.43 -22.36 -15.15
N PHE A 430 -7.47 -21.55 -15.21
CA PHE A 430 -7.43 -20.28 -15.92
C PHE A 430 -6.59 -19.22 -15.20
N ARG A 431 -6.55 -19.24 -13.87
CA ARG A 431 -5.67 -18.36 -13.10
C ARG A 431 -4.18 -18.69 -13.34
N VAL A 432 -3.85 -19.95 -13.50
CA VAL A 432 -2.50 -20.38 -13.89
C VAL A 432 -2.21 -20.00 -15.34
N LEU A 433 -3.14 -20.24 -16.26
CA LEU A 433 -3.01 -19.87 -17.66
C LEU A 433 -2.87 -18.35 -17.86
N GLY A 434 -3.59 -17.55 -17.08
CA GLY A 434 -3.48 -16.09 -17.05
C GLY A 434 -2.30 -15.53 -16.27
N GLU A 435 -1.43 -16.41 -15.73
CA GLU A 435 -0.28 -16.04 -14.90
C GLU A 435 -0.65 -15.25 -13.61
N LEU A 436 -1.88 -15.40 -13.15
CA LEU A 436 -2.32 -14.83 -11.88
C LEU A 436 -1.83 -15.65 -10.68
N TRP A 437 -1.72 -16.97 -10.89
CA TRP A 437 -1.18 -17.89 -9.92
C TRP A 437 0.20 -18.40 -10.37
N PRO A 438 1.11 -18.69 -9.45
CA PRO A 438 2.42 -19.21 -9.80
C PRO A 438 2.31 -20.63 -10.37
N LEU A 439 3.20 -20.95 -11.31
CA LEU A 439 3.39 -22.30 -11.83
C LEU A 439 4.35 -23.06 -10.91
N PHE A 440 3.94 -24.21 -10.40
CA PHE A 440 4.73 -24.96 -9.41
C PHE A 440 5.68 -26.01 -10.03
N GLY A 441 5.51 -26.32 -11.28
CA GLY A 441 6.36 -27.29 -11.97
C GLY A 441 5.92 -27.48 -13.42
N GLY A 442 6.61 -28.34 -14.16
CA GLY A 442 6.32 -28.61 -15.56
C GLY A 442 6.59 -27.44 -16.49
N GLN A 443 6.00 -27.50 -17.66
CA GLN A 443 6.13 -26.46 -18.70
C GLN A 443 4.77 -26.06 -19.24
N LEU A 444 4.52 -24.76 -19.31
CA LEU A 444 3.36 -24.18 -19.92
C LEU A 444 3.78 -23.39 -21.17
N THR A 445 3.32 -23.82 -22.34
CA THR A 445 3.49 -23.08 -23.59
C THR A 445 2.17 -22.39 -23.93
N LYS A 446 2.21 -21.08 -24.09
CA LYS A 446 1.02 -20.27 -24.37
C LYS A 446 1.39 -19.00 -25.15
N PRO A 447 0.42 -18.33 -25.82
CA PRO A 447 0.67 -17.01 -26.42
C PRO A 447 1.01 -15.95 -25.36
N GLU A 448 1.57 -14.83 -25.79
CA GLU A 448 1.76 -13.66 -24.94
C GLU A 448 0.44 -13.18 -24.33
N ARG A 449 0.53 -12.49 -23.18
CA ARG A 449 -0.65 -12.04 -22.41
C ARG A 449 -1.69 -11.28 -23.23
N GLY A 450 -1.27 -10.39 -24.14
CA GLY A 450 -2.17 -9.60 -24.97
C GLY A 450 -2.98 -10.40 -26.02
N LYS A 451 -2.60 -11.64 -26.28
CA LYS A 451 -3.24 -12.54 -27.26
C LYS A 451 -4.16 -13.59 -26.61
N LEU A 452 -4.24 -13.57 -25.30
CA LEU A 452 -5.14 -14.39 -24.48
C LEU A 452 -6.09 -13.46 -23.72
N PHE A 453 -7.39 -13.67 -23.86
CA PHE A 453 -8.41 -12.82 -23.24
C PHE A 453 -9.31 -13.65 -22.32
N TYR A 454 -9.62 -13.11 -21.16
CA TYR A 454 -10.48 -13.77 -20.18
C TYR A 454 -11.78 -12.99 -20.00
N VAL A 455 -12.90 -13.67 -20.16
CA VAL A 455 -14.25 -13.12 -19.93
C VAL A 455 -14.87 -13.82 -18.73
N PRO A 456 -14.95 -13.15 -17.58
CA PRO A 456 -15.48 -13.74 -16.34
C PRO A 456 -17.00 -13.83 -16.36
N GLN A 457 -17.56 -14.65 -15.50
CA GLN A 457 -19.01 -14.77 -15.30
C GLN A 457 -19.66 -13.43 -14.92
N ARG A 458 -18.98 -12.63 -14.10
CA ARG A 458 -19.39 -11.27 -13.73
C ARG A 458 -18.42 -10.27 -14.35
N PRO A 459 -18.74 -9.73 -15.53
CA PRO A 459 -17.84 -8.81 -16.22
C PRO A 459 -17.66 -7.50 -15.46
N TYR A 460 -16.45 -6.99 -15.50
CA TYR A 460 -16.13 -5.68 -14.98
C TYR A 460 -16.53 -4.59 -15.96
N MET A 461 -17.27 -3.58 -15.49
CA MET A 461 -17.54 -2.34 -16.21
C MET A 461 -16.67 -1.24 -15.65
N THR A 462 -15.88 -0.58 -16.49
CA THR A 462 -14.98 0.48 -16.08
C THR A 462 -15.73 1.79 -15.85
N LEU A 463 -15.20 2.64 -14.98
CA LEU A 463 -15.68 4.02 -14.87
C LEU A 463 -15.28 4.78 -16.14
N GLY A 464 -16.22 5.50 -16.75
CA GLY A 464 -15.96 6.26 -17.97
C GLY A 464 -17.13 6.26 -18.93
N THR A 465 -16.81 6.38 -20.22
CA THR A 465 -17.78 6.48 -21.31
C THR A 465 -18.30 5.12 -21.77
N LEU A 466 -19.38 5.12 -22.56
CA LEU A 466 -19.86 3.90 -23.24
C LEU A 466 -18.76 3.29 -24.12
N ARG A 467 -18.00 4.12 -24.81
CA ARG A 467 -16.85 3.72 -25.62
C ARG A 467 -15.85 2.90 -24.80
N ASP A 468 -15.51 3.37 -23.60
CA ASP A 468 -14.55 2.72 -22.72
C ASP A 468 -15.00 1.30 -22.33
N GLN A 469 -16.29 1.02 -22.29
CA GLN A 469 -16.79 -0.32 -21.98
C GLN A 469 -16.45 -1.34 -23.08
N VAL A 470 -16.41 -0.90 -24.33
CA VAL A 470 -16.09 -1.76 -25.47
C VAL A 470 -14.58 -1.90 -25.67
N ILE A 471 -13.83 -0.81 -25.54
CA ILE A 471 -12.39 -0.80 -25.85
C ILE A 471 -11.49 -1.20 -24.68
N TYR A 472 -12.02 -1.29 -23.45
CA TYR A 472 -11.21 -1.61 -22.26
C TYR A 472 -10.34 -2.87 -22.50
N PRO A 473 -9.04 -2.88 -22.11
CA PRO A 473 -8.31 -1.84 -21.37
C PRO A 473 -7.68 -0.72 -22.22
N ASP A 474 -7.93 -0.68 -23.52
CA ASP A 474 -7.41 0.36 -24.39
C ASP A 474 -8.01 1.73 -24.06
N THR A 475 -7.26 2.77 -24.38
CA THR A 475 -7.72 4.17 -24.33
C THR A 475 -8.26 4.61 -25.69
N TYR A 476 -8.99 5.73 -25.71
CA TYR A 476 -9.48 6.31 -26.96
C TYR A 476 -8.35 6.66 -27.96
N GLU A 477 -7.19 7.04 -27.46
CA GLU A 477 -6.02 7.29 -28.31
C GLU A 477 -5.47 6.01 -28.93
N GLU A 478 -5.52 4.89 -28.20
CA GLU A 478 -5.10 3.59 -28.71
C GLU A 478 -6.09 3.05 -29.74
N GLN A 479 -7.38 3.25 -29.54
CA GLN A 479 -8.40 2.96 -30.55
C GLN A 479 -8.10 3.70 -31.87
N LYS A 480 -7.78 5.00 -31.79
CA LYS A 480 -7.41 5.79 -32.98
C LYS A 480 -6.14 5.29 -33.65
N ARG A 481 -5.12 4.93 -32.87
CA ARG A 481 -3.88 4.35 -33.42
C ARG A 481 -4.11 3.03 -34.13
N LYS A 482 -5.05 2.21 -33.67
CA LYS A 482 -5.45 0.95 -34.32
C LYS A 482 -6.31 1.17 -35.55
N GLY A 483 -6.73 2.40 -35.84
CA GLY A 483 -7.56 2.76 -36.97
C GLY A 483 -9.01 2.27 -36.88
N ILE A 484 -9.50 1.97 -35.66
CA ILE A 484 -10.86 1.49 -35.44
C ILE A 484 -11.79 2.68 -35.26
N SER A 485 -12.73 2.85 -36.18
CA SER A 485 -13.74 3.92 -36.15
C SER A 485 -14.90 3.59 -35.21
N ASP A 486 -15.69 4.60 -34.86
CA ASP A 486 -16.91 4.43 -34.06
C ASP A 486 -17.97 3.58 -34.78
N GLN A 487 -17.97 3.58 -36.13
CA GLN A 487 -18.82 2.71 -36.90
C GLN A 487 -18.48 1.23 -36.68
N VAL A 488 -17.20 0.89 -36.61
CA VAL A 488 -16.75 -0.48 -36.31
C VAL A 488 -17.12 -0.87 -34.89
N LEU A 489 -17.03 0.04 -33.92
CA LEU A 489 -17.50 -0.21 -32.54
C LEU A 489 -19.01 -0.48 -32.52
N LYS A 490 -19.79 0.22 -33.34
CA LYS A 490 -21.23 -0.03 -33.46
C LYS A 490 -21.49 -1.43 -34.01
N GLU A 491 -20.74 -1.88 -35.01
CA GLU A 491 -20.84 -3.25 -35.53
C GLU A 491 -20.57 -4.29 -34.45
N TYR A 492 -19.59 -4.06 -33.56
CA TYR A 492 -19.35 -4.96 -32.45
C TYR A 492 -20.53 -5.02 -31.47
N LEU A 493 -21.16 -3.87 -31.17
CA LEU A 493 -22.37 -3.85 -30.36
C LEU A 493 -23.56 -4.53 -31.05
N ASP A 494 -23.72 -4.34 -32.35
CA ASP A 494 -24.79 -4.98 -33.13
C ASP A 494 -24.59 -6.51 -33.17
N ASN A 495 -23.37 -7.00 -33.30
CA ASN A 495 -23.03 -8.42 -33.26
C ASN A 495 -23.39 -9.11 -31.94
N VAL A 496 -23.45 -8.38 -30.84
CA VAL A 496 -23.92 -8.88 -29.53
C VAL A 496 -25.34 -8.42 -29.20
N GLN A 497 -26.05 -7.84 -30.14
CA GLN A 497 -27.42 -7.32 -30.02
C GLN A 497 -27.57 -6.23 -28.94
N LEU A 498 -26.57 -5.35 -28.81
CA LEU A 498 -26.55 -4.20 -27.90
C LEU A 498 -26.61 -2.85 -28.61
N GLY A 499 -26.91 -2.80 -29.94
CA GLY A 499 -26.99 -1.55 -30.70
C GLY A 499 -27.96 -0.53 -30.10
N HIS A 500 -29.05 -1.02 -29.48
CA HIS A 500 -30.06 -0.18 -28.80
C HIS A 500 -29.50 0.63 -27.61
N ILE A 501 -28.40 0.21 -27.04
CA ILE A 501 -27.76 0.97 -25.92
C ILE A 501 -27.20 2.28 -26.44
N LEU A 502 -26.53 2.26 -27.60
CA LEU A 502 -26.04 3.49 -28.23
C LEU A 502 -27.17 4.45 -28.54
N ASP A 503 -28.30 3.92 -29.04
CA ASP A 503 -29.49 4.74 -29.35
C ASP A 503 -30.12 5.31 -28.08
N ARG A 504 -30.15 4.53 -27.00
CA ARG A 504 -30.67 4.95 -25.68
C ARG A 504 -29.80 6.05 -25.05
N GLU A 505 -28.49 5.91 -25.09
CA GLU A 505 -27.55 6.85 -24.47
C GLU A 505 -27.19 8.05 -25.37
N GLY A 506 -27.47 7.95 -26.68
CA GLY A 506 -27.31 8.98 -27.69
C GLY A 506 -25.90 9.21 -28.21
N THR A 507 -24.87 9.02 -27.43
CA THR A 507 -23.45 9.21 -27.81
C THR A 507 -22.51 8.20 -27.20
N TRP A 508 -21.36 7.99 -27.86
CA TRP A 508 -20.27 7.16 -27.34
C TRP A 508 -19.60 7.76 -26.09
N ASP A 509 -19.69 9.06 -25.90
CA ASP A 509 -18.99 9.78 -24.83
C ASP A 509 -19.86 9.98 -23.57
N THR A 510 -21.05 9.38 -23.54
CA THR A 510 -21.94 9.38 -22.38
C THR A 510 -21.26 8.66 -21.22
N VAL A 511 -21.17 9.33 -20.06
CA VAL A 511 -20.58 8.80 -18.82
C VAL A 511 -21.69 8.42 -17.85
N GLN A 512 -21.67 7.16 -17.41
CA GLN A 512 -22.61 6.63 -16.43
C GLN A 512 -21.93 5.62 -15.51
N ASP A 513 -22.60 5.23 -14.41
CA ASP A 513 -22.21 4.04 -13.67
C ASP A 513 -22.75 2.79 -14.38
N TRP A 514 -21.94 2.26 -15.28
CA TRP A 514 -22.32 1.13 -16.14
C TRP A 514 -22.54 -0.16 -15.35
N MET A 515 -22.01 -0.28 -14.13
CA MET A 515 -22.30 -1.42 -13.26
C MET A 515 -23.76 -1.42 -12.79
N ASP A 516 -24.35 -0.24 -12.61
CA ASP A 516 -25.73 -0.10 -12.16
C ASP A 516 -26.73 0.03 -13.32
N VAL A 517 -26.33 0.68 -14.41
CA VAL A 517 -27.21 0.96 -15.56
C VAL A 517 -27.46 -0.28 -16.43
N LEU A 518 -26.48 -1.17 -16.59
CA LEU A 518 -26.60 -2.35 -17.42
C LEU A 518 -27.16 -3.54 -16.63
N SER A 519 -28.08 -4.28 -17.23
CA SER A 519 -28.54 -5.56 -16.71
C SER A 519 -27.45 -6.63 -16.78
N GLY A 520 -27.61 -7.75 -16.04
CA GLY A 520 -26.63 -8.84 -16.04
C GLY A 520 -26.33 -9.39 -17.44
N GLY A 521 -27.37 -9.59 -18.26
CA GLY A 521 -27.21 -10.05 -19.64
C GLY A 521 -26.56 -9.00 -20.56
N GLU A 522 -26.87 -7.72 -20.38
CA GLU A 522 -26.22 -6.63 -21.10
C GLU A 522 -24.74 -6.52 -20.76
N LYS A 523 -24.36 -6.68 -19.47
CA LYS A 523 -22.95 -6.72 -19.07
C LYS A 523 -22.19 -7.88 -19.71
N GLN A 524 -22.78 -9.07 -19.75
CA GLN A 524 -22.18 -10.24 -20.39
C GLN A 524 -21.98 -10.02 -21.89
N ARG A 525 -23.00 -9.49 -22.57
CA ARG A 525 -22.90 -9.16 -23.99
C ARG A 525 -21.89 -8.03 -24.26
N MET A 526 -21.80 -7.03 -23.37
CA MET A 526 -20.78 -5.98 -23.47
C MET A 526 -19.36 -6.56 -23.35
N ALA A 527 -19.14 -7.53 -22.48
CA ALA A 527 -17.86 -8.23 -22.39
C ALA A 527 -17.54 -9.02 -23.67
N MET A 528 -18.53 -9.57 -24.35
CA MET A 528 -18.35 -10.21 -25.66
C MET A 528 -18.04 -9.20 -26.76
N ALA A 529 -18.67 -8.02 -26.77
CA ALA A 529 -18.30 -6.93 -27.68
C ALA A 529 -16.82 -6.50 -27.46
N ARG A 530 -16.39 -6.43 -26.22
CA ARG A 530 -14.99 -6.19 -25.83
C ARG A 530 -14.06 -7.27 -26.40
N LEU A 531 -14.44 -8.53 -26.33
CA LEU A 531 -13.71 -9.64 -26.93
C LEU A 531 -13.55 -9.46 -28.44
N PHE A 532 -14.60 -9.08 -29.16
CA PHE A 532 -14.55 -8.84 -30.59
C PHE A 532 -13.68 -7.64 -30.98
N TYR A 533 -13.63 -6.64 -30.14
CA TYR A 533 -12.73 -5.50 -30.35
C TYR A 533 -11.25 -5.94 -30.28
N HIS A 534 -10.86 -6.75 -29.29
CA HIS A 534 -9.47 -7.15 -29.08
C HIS A 534 -9.02 -8.28 -30.03
N LYS A 535 -9.92 -9.12 -30.50
CA LYS A 535 -9.63 -10.28 -31.41
C LYS A 535 -8.41 -11.10 -30.94
N PRO A 536 -8.42 -11.67 -29.71
CA PRO A 536 -7.31 -12.48 -29.24
C PRO A 536 -7.21 -13.81 -30.01
N GLN A 537 -6.05 -14.46 -29.92
CA GLN A 537 -5.89 -15.81 -30.47
C GLN A 537 -6.72 -16.84 -29.69
N PHE A 538 -6.73 -16.71 -28.36
CA PHE A 538 -7.53 -17.55 -27.46
C PHE A 538 -8.36 -16.68 -26.53
N ALA A 539 -9.57 -17.13 -26.24
CA ALA A 539 -10.44 -16.54 -25.26
C ALA A 539 -10.90 -17.59 -24.24
N ILE A 540 -10.83 -17.23 -22.98
CA ILE A 540 -11.38 -18.03 -21.88
C ILE A 540 -12.73 -17.44 -21.54
N LEU A 541 -13.79 -18.23 -21.68
CA LEU A 541 -15.17 -17.84 -21.43
C LEU A 541 -15.69 -18.60 -20.20
N ASP A 542 -15.73 -17.93 -19.05
CA ASP A 542 -16.14 -18.55 -17.79
C ASP A 542 -17.61 -18.22 -17.50
N GLU A 543 -18.52 -19.11 -17.93
CA GLU A 543 -19.99 -18.97 -17.81
C GLU A 543 -20.51 -17.57 -18.24
N CYS A 544 -19.83 -16.95 -19.18
CA CYS A 544 -20.04 -15.55 -19.55
C CYS A 544 -21.33 -15.29 -20.35
N THR A 545 -22.06 -16.32 -20.72
CA THR A 545 -23.35 -16.26 -21.42
C THR A 545 -24.51 -16.79 -20.59
N SER A 546 -24.32 -17.02 -19.29
CA SER A 546 -25.33 -17.60 -18.41
C SER A 546 -26.63 -16.79 -18.30
N ALA A 547 -26.58 -15.48 -18.49
CA ALA A 547 -27.72 -14.56 -18.49
C ALA A 547 -28.18 -14.16 -19.90
N VAL A 548 -27.71 -14.85 -20.96
CA VAL A 548 -28.02 -14.59 -22.35
C VAL A 548 -28.95 -15.68 -22.89
N SER A 549 -29.85 -15.33 -23.81
CA SER A 549 -30.73 -16.31 -24.47
C SER A 549 -29.92 -17.24 -25.38
N VAL A 550 -30.45 -18.46 -25.60
CA VAL A 550 -29.76 -19.50 -26.39
C VAL A 550 -29.50 -19.06 -27.83
N ASP A 551 -30.44 -18.36 -28.45
CA ASP A 551 -30.30 -17.90 -29.84
C ASP A 551 -29.16 -16.87 -29.97
N VAL A 552 -29.05 -15.94 -29.04
CA VAL A 552 -27.98 -14.94 -29.00
C VAL A 552 -26.64 -15.59 -28.68
N GLU A 553 -26.63 -16.54 -27.76
CA GLU A 553 -25.47 -17.35 -27.41
C GLU A 553 -24.92 -18.10 -28.65
N ASP A 554 -25.78 -18.79 -29.39
CA ASP A 554 -25.41 -19.48 -30.62
C ASP A 554 -24.78 -18.54 -31.65
N PHE A 555 -25.38 -17.39 -31.85
CA PHE A 555 -24.84 -16.38 -32.75
C PHE A 555 -23.45 -15.90 -32.33
N ILE A 556 -23.26 -15.60 -31.04
CA ILE A 556 -22.00 -15.11 -30.50
C ILE A 556 -20.89 -16.17 -30.67
N TYR A 557 -21.15 -17.44 -30.34
CA TYR A 557 -20.15 -18.51 -30.47
C TYR A 557 -19.82 -18.79 -31.95
N SER A 558 -20.81 -18.75 -32.83
CA SER A 558 -20.59 -18.87 -34.29
C SER A 558 -19.77 -17.71 -34.84
N HIS A 559 -20.02 -16.50 -34.35
CA HIS A 559 -19.26 -15.32 -34.75
C HIS A 559 -17.81 -15.37 -34.25
N CYS A 560 -17.55 -15.87 -33.05
CA CYS A 560 -16.20 -16.11 -32.56
C CYS A 560 -15.40 -17.02 -33.50
N ARG A 561 -16.03 -18.09 -34.01
CA ARG A 561 -15.40 -18.99 -34.95
C ARG A 561 -15.11 -18.30 -36.31
N THR A 562 -16.04 -17.50 -36.80
CA THR A 562 -15.86 -16.74 -38.05
C THR A 562 -14.71 -15.74 -37.94
N VAL A 563 -14.54 -15.11 -36.80
CA VAL A 563 -13.44 -14.14 -36.52
C VAL A 563 -12.10 -14.85 -36.30
N GLY A 564 -12.10 -16.17 -36.02
CA GLY A 564 -10.89 -16.94 -35.79
C GLY A 564 -10.40 -16.94 -34.35
N ILE A 565 -11.27 -16.70 -33.38
CA ILE A 565 -10.95 -16.78 -31.96
C ILE A 565 -11.16 -18.20 -31.46
N SER A 566 -10.13 -18.82 -30.91
CA SER A 566 -10.21 -20.14 -30.28
C SER A 566 -10.70 -20.04 -28.83
N LEU A 567 -11.66 -20.88 -28.47
CA LEU A 567 -12.37 -20.76 -27.20
C LEU A 567 -12.00 -21.86 -26.20
N PHE A 568 -11.75 -21.44 -24.95
CA PHE A 568 -11.83 -22.29 -23.77
C PHE A 568 -13.09 -21.89 -23.01
N THR A 569 -14.11 -22.70 -23.06
CA THR A 569 -15.41 -22.37 -22.48
C THR A 569 -15.68 -23.21 -21.23
N VAL A 570 -16.02 -22.57 -20.12
CA VAL A 570 -16.65 -23.23 -18.97
C VAL A 570 -18.14 -22.99 -19.09
N SER A 571 -18.90 -24.04 -19.19
CA SER A 571 -20.35 -23.95 -19.16
C SER A 571 -20.99 -25.28 -18.77
N HIS A 572 -22.16 -25.18 -18.12
CA HIS A 572 -23.05 -26.33 -17.83
C HIS A 572 -24.17 -26.46 -18.88
N ARG A 573 -24.19 -25.60 -19.90
CA ARG A 573 -25.23 -25.59 -20.95
C ARG A 573 -24.94 -26.60 -22.04
N LYS A 574 -25.93 -27.48 -22.27
CA LYS A 574 -25.88 -28.48 -23.36
C LYS A 574 -25.80 -27.88 -24.74
N SER A 575 -26.44 -26.72 -24.97
CA SER A 575 -26.43 -25.98 -26.24
C SER A 575 -25.04 -25.68 -26.77
N LEU A 576 -24.04 -25.58 -25.88
CA LEU A 576 -22.69 -25.19 -26.29
C LEU A 576 -21.80 -26.34 -26.77
N TRP A 577 -22.19 -27.61 -26.53
CA TRP A 577 -21.37 -28.74 -26.94
C TRP A 577 -21.11 -28.76 -28.47
N LYS A 578 -22.09 -28.36 -29.26
CA LYS A 578 -21.98 -28.28 -30.72
C LYS A 578 -20.93 -27.29 -31.26
N HIS A 579 -20.50 -26.33 -30.45
CA HIS A 579 -19.50 -25.31 -30.79
C HIS A 579 -18.08 -25.72 -30.47
N HIS A 580 -17.86 -26.89 -29.86
CA HIS A 580 -16.57 -27.33 -29.36
C HIS A 580 -16.14 -28.66 -29.99
N GLU A 581 -14.82 -28.82 -30.21
CA GLU A 581 -14.22 -30.05 -30.79
C GLU A 581 -13.71 -30.99 -29.68
N TYR A 582 -13.25 -30.43 -28.55
CA TYR A 582 -12.72 -31.22 -27.44
C TYR A 582 -13.42 -30.84 -26.14
N TYR A 583 -13.41 -31.77 -25.20
CA TYR A 583 -13.76 -31.46 -23.81
C TYR A 583 -12.60 -31.81 -22.86
N LEU A 584 -12.46 -31.00 -21.83
CA LEU A 584 -11.60 -31.25 -20.68
C LEU A 584 -12.49 -31.44 -19.46
N HIS A 585 -12.63 -32.68 -19.02
CA HIS A 585 -13.40 -33.03 -17.85
C HIS A 585 -12.50 -33.18 -16.64
N MET A 586 -12.81 -32.49 -15.53
CA MET A 586 -12.09 -32.56 -14.27
C MET A 586 -13.00 -33.21 -13.23
N ASP A 587 -12.60 -34.35 -12.64
CA ASP A 587 -13.43 -35.12 -11.72
C ASP A 587 -13.48 -34.58 -10.28
N GLY A 588 -12.63 -33.59 -9.95
CA GLY A 588 -12.48 -33.04 -8.61
C GLY A 588 -11.70 -33.93 -7.63
N ARG A 589 -11.20 -35.09 -8.07
CA ARG A 589 -10.39 -36.04 -7.28
C ARG A 589 -8.94 -36.10 -7.71
N GLY A 590 -8.55 -35.20 -8.60
CA GLY A 590 -7.18 -35.11 -9.12
C GLY A 590 -6.97 -35.76 -10.48
N ASN A 591 -8.03 -36.29 -11.12
CA ASN A 591 -7.97 -36.83 -12.46
C ASN A 591 -8.66 -35.91 -13.45
N TYR A 592 -8.29 -36.05 -14.72
CA TYR A 592 -8.92 -35.34 -15.82
C TYR A 592 -8.98 -36.21 -17.08
N ASP A 593 -9.93 -35.91 -17.96
CA ASP A 593 -10.05 -36.50 -19.29
C ASP A 593 -10.03 -35.39 -20.32
N PHE A 594 -9.11 -35.49 -21.30
CA PHE A 594 -9.05 -34.61 -22.47
C PHE A 594 -9.29 -35.44 -23.73
N LYS A 595 -10.46 -35.31 -24.33
CA LYS A 595 -10.91 -36.14 -25.45
C LYS A 595 -11.68 -35.32 -26.48
N PRO A 596 -11.72 -35.77 -27.78
CA PRO A 596 -12.59 -35.16 -28.79
C PRO A 596 -14.05 -35.42 -28.44
N ILE A 597 -14.91 -34.45 -28.78
CA ILE A 597 -16.37 -34.58 -28.70
C ILE A 597 -16.86 -35.33 -29.93
N THR A 598 -17.53 -36.49 -29.72
CA THR A 598 -18.14 -37.33 -30.75
C THR A 598 -19.62 -37.44 -30.48
N GLU A 599 -20.41 -37.92 -31.45
CA GLU A 599 -21.85 -38.14 -31.29
C GLU A 599 -22.19 -39.15 -30.18
N GLU A 600 -21.24 -40.02 -29.83
CA GLU A 600 -21.37 -41.01 -28.73
C GLU A 600 -20.95 -40.45 -27.37
N THR A 601 -20.49 -39.21 -27.31
CA THR A 601 -20.00 -38.60 -26.05
C THR A 601 -21.21 -38.35 -25.14
N ILE A 602 -21.21 -39.03 -23.98
CA ILE A 602 -22.21 -38.80 -22.95
C ILE A 602 -21.96 -37.42 -22.35
N GLU A 603 -22.96 -36.55 -22.41
CA GLU A 603 -22.91 -35.23 -21.82
C GLU A 603 -22.82 -35.38 -20.27
N PHE A 604 -21.75 -34.85 -19.69
CA PHE A 604 -21.60 -34.80 -18.24
C PHE A 604 -22.57 -33.75 -17.68
N GLY A 605 -23.65 -34.20 -17.03
CA GLY A 605 -24.53 -33.34 -16.28
C GLY A 605 -23.81 -32.75 -15.06
N SER A 606 -24.19 -31.54 -14.66
CA SER A 606 -23.69 -30.88 -13.46
C SER A 606 -24.10 -31.60 -12.21
#